data_9c46d1ad382facfe550377c943eb8808
#
_entry.id   9c46d1ad382facfe550377c943eb8808
#
_cell.length_a   1.000
_cell.length_b   1.000
_cell.length_c   1.000
_cell.angle_alpha   90.00
_cell.angle_beta   90.00
_cell.angle_gamma   90.00
#
_symmetry.space_group_name_H-M   'P 1'
#
loop_
_entity.id
_entity.type
_entity.pdbx_description
1 polymer ?
#
loop_
_entity_poly.entity_id
_entity_poly.type
_entity_poly.pdbx_seq_one_letter_code
_entity_poly.pdbx_strand_id
1 'polypeptide(L)'
;MLNKHYSLADGCSLTVICSLVVWMLVAVCQAVYGKDVYPKQAVEIAKKYITLSRDVKAQARAKGLRPAALAPYYIYNDAQDKGFVVVAGDDDMGDVLAYSTEGTLDTLQANPGVKLLLEAYRQTYDVLKEGRVMVQRKARSGLFSKTVSPLLKSKWGQSHPFNAQTGYPYSGCVATAVAQMMYYYQWPAQGSGKNEYRVTYYNTMKSADFSQSHYDWANMLPDYNYPVSATKEQEDAVALLMNDVGVASFMQYTPVLSGTQGIFANQALQKNFDYTAAYVTKAVEGPTRFAQILRQELLNGCPVYLEGRPAGNASGHAWVTDGFDENGLFHMNFGWDGQGDAYYSLTNLSLSQTGSEFQGKPLAFNRAIMAILAHPNNGKYPAIERGLLESSPQLMFNEGGAVLLKDAEDKSFLASQSLTIEMNSFVNKGKPFKGDVGIAVYDAKGTCRQVAYTDGHAIGGF
;
A
#
# COMPACT_ATOMS: atom_id res chain seq x y z
N MET A 1 63.84 13.15 54.77
CA MET A 1 64.19 11.71 54.78
C MET A 1 63.21 10.95 53.92
N LEU A 2 63.75 10.13 53.02
CA LEU A 2 63.17 9.12 52.16
C LEU A 2 62.53 9.62 50.88
N ASN A 3 63.36 9.78 49.85
CA ASN A 3 63.08 9.60 48.45
C ASN A 3 62.51 8.20 48.15
N LYS A 4 61.45 8.13 47.38
CA LYS A 4 61.13 6.92 46.63
C LYS A 4 61.01 7.30 45.16
N HIS A 5 62.00 6.88 44.39
CA HIS A 5 61.97 6.81 42.96
C HIS A 5 60.95 5.77 42.53
N TYR A 6 60.03 6.15 41.62
CA TYR A 6 59.31 5.18 40.82
C TYR A 6 59.88 5.24 39.39
N SER A 7 60.42 4.10 38.98
CA SER A 7 60.90 3.79 37.67
C SER A 7 59.78 3.77 36.64
N LEU A 8 59.97 4.52 35.55
CA LEU A 8 59.18 4.38 34.33
C LEU A 8 59.66 3.14 33.58
N ALA A 9 58.95 2.06 33.68
CA ALA A 9 59.02 0.96 32.72
C ALA A 9 57.55 0.49 32.54
N ASP A 10 56.91 0.95 31.47
CA ASP A 10 55.82 0.28 30.79
C ASP A 10 55.30 1.16 29.62
N GLY A 11 56.22 1.45 28.68
CA GLY A 11 55.89 2.15 27.43
C GLY A 11 55.20 1.31 26.37
N CYS A 12 54.67 0.14 26.74
CA CYS A 12 54.09 -0.79 25.76
C CYS A 12 52.56 -0.98 25.84
N SER A 13 51.93 -0.39 26.87
CA SER A 13 50.51 -0.68 27.12
C SER A 13 49.54 0.30 26.44
N LEU A 14 49.92 1.57 26.25
CA LEU A 14 49.00 2.60 25.72
C LEU A 14 48.80 2.48 24.22
N THR A 15 49.80 2.11 23.47
CA THR A 15 49.72 1.99 22.00
C THR A 15 48.90 0.79 21.56
N VAL A 16 48.99 -0.33 22.29
CA VAL A 16 48.20 -1.54 22.03
C VAL A 16 46.73 -1.33 22.41
N ILE A 17 46.46 -0.62 23.51
CA ILE A 17 45.09 -0.30 23.93
C ILE A 17 44.45 0.71 22.95
N CYS A 18 45.17 1.74 22.50
CA CYS A 18 44.66 2.66 21.46
C CYS A 18 44.42 1.95 20.13
N SER A 19 45.30 1.02 19.72
CA SER A 19 45.09 0.23 18.51
C SER A 19 43.87 -0.70 18.61
N LEU A 20 43.69 -1.37 19.74
CA LEU A 20 42.52 -2.23 19.98
C LEU A 20 41.21 -1.44 20.09
N VAL A 21 41.23 -0.25 20.69
CA VAL A 21 40.04 0.64 20.75
C VAL A 21 39.75 1.21 19.39
N VAL A 22 40.74 1.57 18.60
CA VAL A 22 40.53 2.02 17.19
C VAL A 22 40.05 0.86 16.34
N TRP A 23 40.55 -0.37 16.50
CA TRP A 23 40.04 -1.55 15.81
C TRP A 23 38.62 -1.93 16.27
N MET A 24 38.29 -1.84 17.56
CA MET A 24 36.90 -2.01 18.02
C MET A 24 35.97 -0.88 17.52
N LEU A 25 36.40 0.36 17.52
CA LEU A 25 35.62 1.46 16.97
C LEU A 25 35.45 1.35 15.45
N VAL A 26 36.46 0.89 14.72
CA VAL A 26 36.33 0.60 13.27
C VAL A 26 35.45 -0.65 13.04
N ALA A 27 35.48 -1.65 13.92
CA ALA A 27 34.61 -2.80 13.82
C ALA A 27 33.15 -2.48 14.21
N VAL A 28 32.93 -1.49 15.09
CA VAL A 28 31.57 -1.03 15.47
C VAL A 28 31.02 0.00 14.47
N CYS A 29 31.90 0.68 13.70
CA CYS A 29 31.52 1.60 12.63
C CYS A 29 31.49 0.99 11.21
N GLN A 30 31.53 -0.32 11.07
CA GLN A 30 31.07 -0.93 9.84
C GLN A 30 29.56 -0.77 9.83
N ALA A 31 29.07 0.30 9.19
CA ALA A 31 27.70 0.38 8.74
C ALA A 31 27.43 -0.93 7.99
N VAL A 32 26.57 -1.75 8.53
CA VAL A 32 26.25 -3.04 7.92
C VAL A 32 25.33 -2.69 6.75
N TYR A 33 25.95 -2.34 5.62
CA TYR A 33 25.23 -2.19 4.36
C TYR A 33 24.68 -3.56 3.95
N GLY A 34 23.51 -3.54 3.32
CA GLY A 34 22.96 -4.70 2.66
C GLY A 34 23.96 -5.32 1.69
N LYS A 35 23.89 -6.63 1.53
CA LYS A 35 24.74 -7.36 0.61
C LYS A 35 23.94 -7.68 -0.65
N ASP A 36 24.60 -7.49 -1.79
CA ASP A 36 24.05 -7.94 -3.07
C ASP A 36 23.71 -9.43 -3.01
N VAL A 37 22.50 -9.75 -3.45
CA VAL A 37 22.07 -11.12 -3.68
C VAL A 37 22.42 -11.50 -5.12
N TYR A 38 23.36 -12.41 -5.28
CA TYR A 38 23.78 -12.88 -6.60
C TYR A 38 22.83 -13.97 -7.13
N PRO A 39 22.71 -14.14 -8.46
CA PRO A 39 21.80 -15.11 -9.07
C PRO A 39 21.87 -16.51 -8.50
N LYS A 40 23.08 -16.98 -8.13
CA LYS A 40 23.27 -18.28 -7.50
C LYS A 40 22.61 -18.39 -6.14
N GLN A 41 22.69 -17.32 -5.33
CA GLN A 41 22.03 -17.25 -4.02
C GLN A 41 20.52 -17.14 -4.20
N ALA A 42 20.05 -16.33 -5.16
CA ALA A 42 18.64 -16.21 -5.48
C ALA A 42 18.00 -17.55 -5.88
N VAL A 43 18.71 -18.38 -6.65
CA VAL A 43 18.27 -19.74 -6.99
C VAL A 43 18.13 -20.62 -5.74
N GLU A 44 19.07 -20.53 -4.78
CA GLU A 44 18.97 -21.32 -3.54
C GLU A 44 17.79 -20.86 -2.66
N ILE A 45 17.49 -19.58 -2.65
CA ILE A 45 16.28 -19.04 -1.98
C ILE A 45 15.03 -19.55 -2.70
N ALA A 46 14.97 -19.42 -4.03
CA ALA A 46 13.81 -19.81 -4.83
C ALA A 46 13.43 -21.29 -4.68
N LYS A 47 14.40 -22.19 -4.56
CA LYS A 47 14.16 -23.63 -4.34
C LYS A 47 13.34 -23.97 -3.09
N LYS A 48 13.26 -23.06 -2.14
CA LYS A 48 12.44 -23.25 -0.92
C LYS A 48 10.94 -23.07 -1.19
N TYR A 49 10.59 -22.42 -2.30
CA TYR A 49 9.21 -22.04 -2.63
C TYR A 49 8.67 -22.81 -3.83
N ILE A 50 9.52 -23.11 -4.82
CA ILE A 50 9.11 -23.69 -6.10
C ILE A 50 10.09 -24.74 -6.61
N THR A 51 9.63 -25.59 -7.55
CA THR A 51 10.46 -26.52 -8.29
C THR A 51 11.05 -25.84 -9.51
N LEU A 52 12.36 -25.67 -9.55
CA LEU A 52 13.05 -25.01 -10.67
C LEU A 52 13.30 -25.97 -11.85
N SER A 53 13.16 -25.44 -13.08
CA SER A 53 13.49 -26.14 -14.30
C SER A 53 15.00 -26.55 -14.36
N ARG A 54 15.33 -27.50 -15.25
CA ARG A 54 16.72 -27.93 -15.42
C ARG A 54 17.62 -26.81 -15.94
N ASP A 55 17.11 -25.96 -16.81
CA ASP A 55 17.85 -24.86 -17.43
C ASP A 55 18.27 -23.79 -16.41
N VAL A 56 17.37 -23.42 -15.51
CA VAL A 56 17.69 -22.48 -14.40
C VAL A 56 18.75 -23.09 -13.48
N LYS A 57 18.66 -24.40 -13.18
CA LYS A 57 19.67 -25.12 -12.39
C LYS A 57 21.03 -25.20 -13.12
N ALA A 58 21.03 -25.36 -14.45
CA ALA A 58 22.25 -25.38 -15.24
C ALA A 58 22.95 -24.02 -15.29
N GLN A 59 22.21 -22.93 -15.48
CA GLN A 59 22.74 -21.56 -15.45
C GLN A 59 23.38 -21.23 -14.10
N ALA A 60 22.76 -21.64 -13.00
CA ALA A 60 23.32 -21.42 -11.65
C ALA A 60 24.61 -22.23 -11.41
N ARG A 61 24.83 -23.34 -12.13
CA ARG A 61 26.03 -24.21 -12.01
C ARG A 61 27.14 -23.86 -12.97
N ALA A 62 26.87 -23.10 -14.03
CA ALA A 62 27.87 -22.76 -15.06
C ALA A 62 29.05 -22.00 -14.42
N LYS A 63 30.23 -22.63 -14.46
CA LYS A 63 31.50 -22.00 -14.06
C LYS A 63 31.98 -21.12 -15.19
N GLY A 64 32.25 -19.86 -14.90
CA GLY A 64 33.01 -18.97 -15.81
C GLY A 64 32.18 -17.93 -16.56
N LEU A 65 30.90 -17.82 -16.34
CA LEU A 65 30.16 -16.64 -16.76
C LEU A 65 30.58 -15.46 -15.87
N ARG A 66 30.80 -14.29 -16.48
CA ARG A 66 30.90 -13.01 -15.73
C ARG A 66 29.75 -13.02 -14.73
N PRO A 67 29.95 -12.49 -13.49
CA PRO A 67 28.86 -12.42 -12.55
C PRO A 67 27.66 -11.83 -13.31
N ALA A 68 26.57 -12.59 -13.39
CA ALA A 68 25.36 -12.09 -14.02
C ALA A 68 25.04 -10.75 -13.36
N ALA A 69 24.67 -9.77 -14.17
CA ALA A 69 24.43 -8.43 -13.68
C ALA A 69 23.51 -8.47 -12.46
N LEU A 70 23.88 -7.76 -11.41
CA LEU A 70 23.02 -7.58 -10.24
C LEU A 70 21.70 -6.98 -10.71
N ALA A 71 20.62 -7.48 -10.16
CA ALA A 71 19.27 -7.05 -10.49
C ALA A 71 18.52 -6.63 -9.22
N PRO A 72 17.56 -5.71 -9.33
CA PRO A 72 16.73 -5.31 -8.20
C PRO A 72 16.01 -6.49 -7.53
N TYR A 73 15.65 -7.49 -8.34
CA TYR A 73 15.04 -8.74 -7.93
C TYR A 73 15.19 -9.80 -9.02
N TYR A 74 14.94 -11.05 -8.65
CA TYR A 74 14.97 -12.20 -9.55
C TYR A 74 13.61 -12.91 -9.51
N ILE A 75 13.04 -13.18 -10.67
CA ILE A 75 11.75 -13.87 -10.80
C ILE A 75 12.02 -15.31 -11.28
N TYR A 76 11.43 -16.26 -10.57
CA TYR A 76 11.47 -17.67 -10.93
C TYR A 76 10.05 -18.23 -10.94
N ASN A 77 9.69 -18.90 -12.01
CA ASN A 77 8.46 -19.66 -12.12
C ASN A 77 8.71 -21.13 -11.85
N ASP A 78 7.73 -21.83 -11.29
CA ASP A 78 7.76 -23.26 -11.09
C ASP A 78 7.84 -23.99 -12.44
N ALA A 79 8.56 -25.10 -12.48
CA ALA A 79 8.75 -25.90 -13.71
C ALA A 79 7.46 -26.54 -14.26
N GLN A 80 6.40 -26.56 -13.48
CA GLN A 80 5.07 -27.11 -13.82
C GLN A 80 3.98 -26.04 -13.74
N ASP A 81 4.37 -24.75 -13.76
CA ASP A 81 3.48 -23.59 -13.65
C ASP A 81 2.63 -23.57 -12.35
N LYS A 82 3.15 -24.18 -11.28
CA LYS A 82 2.50 -24.30 -9.97
C LYS A 82 2.98 -23.24 -8.98
N GLY A 83 3.29 -22.05 -9.46
CA GLY A 83 3.68 -20.95 -8.62
C GLY A 83 4.87 -20.16 -9.15
N PHE A 84 5.22 -19.12 -8.44
CA PHE A 84 6.38 -18.29 -8.70
C PHE A 84 6.98 -17.77 -7.41
N VAL A 85 8.21 -17.25 -7.49
CA VAL A 85 8.85 -16.50 -6.41
C VAL A 85 9.64 -15.34 -6.97
N VAL A 86 9.57 -14.20 -6.29
CA VAL A 86 10.36 -12.99 -6.52
C VAL A 86 11.36 -12.87 -5.37
N VAL A 87 12.63 -13.10 -5.67
CA VAL A 87 13.74 -13.03 -4.71
C VAL A 87 14.35 -11.63 -4.76
N ALA A 88 14.64 -11.04 -3.63
CA ALA A 88 15.27 -9.71 -3.52
C ALA A 88 16.68 -9.68 -4.14
N GLY A 89 17.06 -8.55 -4.70
CA GLY A 89 18.42 -8.30 -5.21
C GLY A 89 19.40 -7.79 -4.17
N ASP A 90 18.90 -7.42 -2.99
CA ASP A 90 19.66 -6.97 -1.84
C ASP A 90 19.06 -7.55 -0.55
N ASP A 91 19.90 -8.04 0.37
CA ASP A 91 19.42 -8.71 1.59
C ASP A 91 18.74 -7.76 2.59
N ASP A 92 18.94 -6.44 2.46
CA ASP A 92 18.18 -5.43 3.21
C ASP A 92 16.72 -5.31 2.76
N MET A 93 16.40 -5.77 1.54
CA MET A 93 15.02 -5.90 1.08
C MET A 93 14.31 -7.14 1.61
N GLY A 94 15.03 -8.09 2.19
CA GLY A 94 14.59 -9.40 2.60
C GLY A 94 14.98 -10.49 1.60
N ASP A 95 14.64 -11.74 1.93
CA ASP A 95 14.95 -12.85 1.05
C ASP A 95 13.95 -12.92 -0.10
N VAL A 96 12.65 -12.78 0.20
CA VAL A 96 11.55 -12.92 -0.75
C VAL A 96 10.65 -11.69 -0.73
N LEU A 97 10.36 -11.18 -1.92
CA LEU A 97 9.50 -10.02 -2.13
C LEU A 97 8.07 -10.42 -2.48
N ALA A 98 7.90 -11.56 -3.17
CA ALA A 98 6.60 -12.13 -3.48
C ALA A 98 6.71 -13.63 -3.75
N TYR A 99 5.63 -14.38 -3.52
CA TYR A 99 5.48 -15.76 -3.98
C TYR A 99 4.01 -16.14 -4.13
N SER A 100 3.77 -17.11 -5.01
CA SER A 100 2.50 -17.81 -5.17
C SER A 100 2.72 -19.31 -5.22
N THR A 101 1.73 -20.07 -4.80
CA THR A 101 1.66 -21.53 -4.96
C THR A 101 0.81 -21.93 -6.16
N GLU A 102 0.35 -20.96 -6.95
CA GLU A 102 -0.48 -21.15 -8.14
C GLU A 102 0.01 -20.25 -9.29
N GLY A 103 -0.13 -20.74 -10.53
CA GLY A 103 0.13 -19.97 -11.74
C GLY A 103 1.60 -19.59 -11.95
N THR A 104 1.83 -18.58 -12.77
CA THR A 104 3.16 -18.06 -13.13
C THR A 104 3.14 -16.53 -13.10
N LEU A 105 4.31 -15.93 -13.03
CA LEU A 105 4.49 -14.48 -13.16
C LEU A 105 5.22 -14.15 -14.46
N ASP A 106 4.49 -13.61 -15.45
CA ASP A 106 5.03 -12.95 -16.62
C ASP A 106 4.91 -11.43 -16.44
N THR A 107 6.03 -10.74 -16.36
CA THR A 107 6.05 -9.28 -16.15
C THR A 107 5.46 -8.48 -17.30
N LEU A 108 5.46 -9.01 -18.52
CA LEU A 108 4.87 -8.37 -19.68
C LEU A 108 3.34 -8.39 -19.61
N GLN A 109 2.78 -9.51 -19.14
CA GLN A 109 1.34 -9.75 -19.02
C GLN A 109 0.80 -9.39 -17.62
N ALA A 110 1.67 -9.05 -16.68
CA ALA A 110 1.29 -8.76 -15.30
C ALA A 110 0.27 -7.61 -15.24
N ASN A 111 -0.69 -7.75 -14.33
CA ASN A 111 -1.69 -6.73 -14.06
C ASN A 111 -1.06 -5.43 -13.50
N PRO A 112 -1.78 -4.29 -13.54
CA PRO A 112 -1.24 -3.01 -13.07
C PRO A 112 -0.79 -3.03 -11.59
N GLY A 113 -1.46 -3.77 -10.71
CA GLY A 113 -1.09 -3.88 -9.31
C GLY A 113 0.25 -4.59 -9.11
N VAL A 114 0.47 -5.71 -9.79
CA VAL A 114 1.77 -6.42 -9.77
C VAL A 114 2.88 -5.53 -10.32
N LYS A 115 2.66 -4.88 -11.47
CA LYS A 115 3.64 -3.93 -12.06
C LYS A 115 3.99 -2.81 -11.10
N LEU A 116 3.01 -2.29 -10.38
CA LEU A 116 3.17 -1.27 -9.36
C LEU A 116 4.08 -1.75 -8.21
N LEU A 117 3.88 -2.96 -7.69
CA LEU A 117 4.71 -3.52 -6.62
C LEU A 117 6.14 -3.82 -7.10
N LEU A 118 6.31 -4.39 -8.28
CA LEU A 118 7.63 -4.67 -8.87
C LEU A 118 8.44 -3.39 -9.09
N GLU A 119 7.80 -2.33 -9.56
CA GLU A 119 8.43 -1.01 -9.70
C GLU A 119 8.86 -0.43 -8.34
N ALA A 120 8.04 -0.62 -7.32
CA ALA A 120 8.39 -0.22 -5.96
C ALA A 120 9.61 -0.97 -5.41
N TYR A 121 9.72 -2.26 -5.68
CA TYR A 121 10.90 -3.04 -5.30
C TYR A 121 12.14 -2.56 -6.04
N ARG A 122 12.03 -2.23 -7.34
CA ARG A 122 13.12 -1.64 -8.12
C ARG A 122 13.60 -0.32 -7.50
N GLN A 123 12.67 0.58 -7.20
CA GLN A 123 13.00 1.88 -6.58
C GLN A 123 13.65 1.71 -5.21
N THR A 124 13.18 0.74 -4.40
CA THR A 124 13.79 0.42 -3.11
C THR A 124 15.24 -0.03 -3.28
N TYR A 125 15.50 -0.92 -4.23
CA TYR A 125 16.85 -1.38 -4.55
C TYR A 125 17.76 -0.22 -4.98
N ASP A 126 17.29 0.64 -5.89
CA ASP A 126 18.06 1.80 -6.39
C ASP A 126 18.48 2.72 -5.23
N VAL A 127 17.58 3.00 -4.29
CA VAL A 127 17.87 3.83 -3.11
C VAL A 127 18.90 3.18 -2.18
N LEU A 128 18.81 1.87 -1.96
CA LEU A 128 19.79 1.13 -1.17
C LEU A 128 21.19 1.22 -1.82
N LYS A 129 21.27 1.08 -3.16
CA LYS A 129 22.54 1.17 -3.89
C LYS A 129 23.14 2.57 -3.92
N GLU A 130 22.31 3.60 -3.86
CA GLU A 130 22.79 4.97 -3.74
C GLU A 130 23.32 5.30 -2.33
N GLY A 131 23.25 4.36 -1.38
CA GLY A 131 23.75 4.52 -0.01
C GLY A 131 23.00 5.59 0.80
N ARG A 132 21.80 5.94 0.40
CA ARG A 132 21.02 7.05 1.00
C ARG A 132 20.22 6.65 2.22
N VAL A 133 20.21 5.36 2.59
CA VAL A 133 19.35 4.87 3.67
C VAL A 133 20.06 3.81 4.49
N MET A 134 20.02 3.98 5.82
CA MET A 134 20.39 2.94 6.77
C MET A 134 19.17 2.10 7.12
N VAL A 135 19.21 0.81 6.85
CA VAL A 135 18.16 -0.13 7.25
C VAL A 135 18.49 -0.70 8.63
N GLN A 136 17.61 -0.51 9.60
CA GLN A 136 17.72 -1.25 10.85
C GLN A 136 17.34 -2.71 10.60
N ARG A 137 18.33 -3.58 10.57
CA ARG A 137 18.10 -5.03 10.48
C ARG A 137 17.40 -5.54 11.73
N LYS A 138 16.14 -5.87 11.62
CA LYS A 138 15.46 -6.74 12.58
C LYS A 138 15.55 -8.17 12.08
N ALA A 139 15.91 -9.10 12.98
CA ALA A 139 15.88 -10.53 12.67
C ALA A 139 14.51 -10.92 12.09
N ARG A 140 14.51 -11.51 10.89
CA ARG A 140 13.29 -11.71 10.06
C ARG A 140 12.68 -13.10 10.16
N SER A 141 13.26 -14.03 10.91
CA SER A 141 12.68 -15.36 11.08
C SER A 141 11.67 -15.36 12.22
N GLY A 142 10.44 -15.79 11.95
CA GLY A 142 9.40 -15.97 12.96
C GLY A 142 8.77 -14.68 13.46
N LEU A 143 8.57 -13.68 12.60
CA LEU A 143 8.01 -12.38 12.97
C LEU A 143 6.59 -12.47 13.51
N PHE A 144 5.81 -13.48 13.12
CA PHE A 144 4.41 -13.60 13.51
C PHE A 144 4.07 -15.03 13.92
N SER A 145 3.56 -15.18 15.14
CA SER A 145 3.03 -16.45 15.64
C SER A 145 1.65 -16.78 15.07
N LYS A 146 1.01 -15.84 14.38
CA LYS A 146 -0.31 -16.02 13.77
C LYS A 146 -0.23 -15.61 12.31
N THR A 147 -0.87 -16.40 11.45
CA THR A 147 -1.06 -16.16 10.03
C THR A 147 -2.54 -16.10 9.72
N VAL A 148 -2.90 -15.51 8.59
CA VAL A 148 -4.28 -15.49 8.07
C VAL A 148 -4.24 -15.96 6.63
N SER A 149 -4.86 -17.10 6.35
CA SER A 149 -5.07 -17.56 4.97
C SER A 149 -5.98 -16.60 4.22
N PRO A 150 -5.91 -16.55 2.87
CA PRO A 150 -6.77 -15.67 2.08
C PRO A 150 -8.24 -15.81 2.43
N LEU A 151 -8.85 -14.70 2.86
CA LEU A 151 -10.24 -14.62 3.28
C LEU A 151 -11.20 -14.66 2.08
N LEU A 152 -10.85 -13.95 1.01
CA LEU A 152 -11.63 -13.87 -0.20
C LEU A 152 -11.55 -15.20 -0.96
N LYS A 153 -12.66 -15.60 -1.55
CA LYS A 153 -12.75 -16.70 -2.50
C LYS A 153 -13.02 -16.20 -3.92
N SER A 154 -13.34 -14.92 -4.05
CA SER A 154 -13.63 -14.30 -5.34
C SER A 154 -12.34 -14.13 -6.17
N LYS A 155 -12.44 -14.49 -7.45
CA LYS A 155 -11.44 -14.23 -8.49
C LYS A 155 -12.08 -13.33 -9.54
N TRP A 156 -12.53 -12.16 -9.10
CA TRP A 156 -13.28 -11.24 -9.96
C TRP A 156 -12.36 -10.33 -10.75
N GLY A 157 -12.84 -9.92 -11.92
CA GLY A 157 -12.16 -9.00 -12.82
C GLY A 157 -12.96 -7.74 -13.10
N GLN A 158 -12.68 -7.10 -14.24
CA GLN A 158 -13.29 -5.84 -14.62
C GLN A 158 -14.03 -5.88 -15.94
N SER A 159 -13.84 -6.94 -16.74
CA SER A 159 -14.51 -7.20 -17.99
C SER A 159 -15.83 -7.95 -17.78
N HIS A 160 -16.43 -8.51 -18.84
CA HIS A 160 -17.64 -9.32 -18.72
C HIS A 160 -17.41 -10.54 -17.78
N PRO A 161 -18.38 -10.82 -16.86
CA PRO A 161 -19.69 -10.21 -16.70
C PRO A 161 -19.72 -8.93 -15.85
N PHE A 162 -18.63 -8.56 -15.20
CA PHE A 162 -18.55 -7.51 -14.19
C PHE A 162 -18.93 -6.12 -14.70
N ASN A 163 -18.72 -5.85 -15.98
CA ASN A 163 -19.05 -4.58 -16.61
C ASN A 163 -20.42 -4.58 -17.32
N ALA A 164 -21.17 -5.68 -17.33
CA ALA A 164 -22.34 -5.83 -18.20
C ALA A 164 -23.44 -4.77 -17.98
N GLN A 165 -23.57 -4.22 -16.78
CA GLN A 165 -24.53 -3.15 -16.47
C GLN A 165 -23.90 -1.76 -16.38
N THR A 166 -22.58 -1.64 -16.52
CA THR A 166 -21.93 -0.33 -16.47
C THR A 166 -22.17 0.50 -17.74
N GLY A 167 -22.33 -0.17 -18.88
CA GLY A 167 -22.38 0.45 -20.22
C GLY A 167 -21.01 0.83 -20.79
N TYR A 168 -19.92 0.36 -20.15
CA TYR A 168 -18.53 0.70 -20.50
C TYR A 168 -17.63 -0.54 -20.50
N PRO A 169 -16.43 -0.47 -21.15
CA PRO A 169 -15.56 -1.64 -21.33
C PRO A 169 -15.07 -2.30 -20.03
N TYR A 170 -14.92 -1.52 -18.96
CA TYR A 170 -14.40 -1.99 -17.68
C TYR A 170 -15.20 -1.43 -16.51
N SER A 171 -15.49 -2.27 -15.50
CA SER A 171 -16.14 -1.83 -14.25
C SER A 171 -15.25 -0.92 -13.40
N GLY A 172 -13.91 -1.10 -13.48
CA GLY A 172 -12.90 -0.34 -12.76
C GLY A 172 -12.41 -1.03 -11.48
N CYS A 173 -11.11 -0.93 -11.22
CA CYS A 173 -10.44 -1.64 -10.13
C CYS A 173 -11.01 -1.28 -8.74
N VAL A 174 -11.40 -0.02 -8.52
CA VAL A 174 -12.02 0.42 -7.25
C VAL A 174 -13.36 -0.28 -7.03
N ALA A 175 -14.21 -0.34 -8.08
CA ALA A 175 -15.49 -1.05 -7.98
C ALA A 175 -15.28 -2.54 -7.71
N THR A 176 -14.32 -3.16 -8.40
CA THR A 176 -14.01 -4.58 -8.21
C THR A 176 -13.51 -4.88 -6.79
N ALA A 177 -12.58 -4.08 -6.26
CA ALA A 177 -12.05 -4.27 -4.92
C ALA A 177 -13.14 -4.12 -3.84
N VAL A 178 -13.96 -3.07 -3.92
CA VAL A 178 -15.08 -2.86 -2.98
C VAL A 178 -16.12 -3.96 -3.10
N ALA A 179 -16.52 -4.32 -4.34
CA ALA A 179 -17.53 -5.36 -4.57
C ALA A 179 -17.07 -6.74 -4.04
N GLN A 180 -15.79 -7.10 -4.18
CA GLN A 180 -15.25 -8.33 -3.60
C GLN A 180 -15.32 -8.34 -2.06
N MET A 181 -15.05 -7.20 -1.41
CA MET A 181 -15.23 -7.08 0.04
C MET A 181 -16.69 -7.20 0.43
N MET A 182 -17.62 -6.55 -0.29
CA MET A 182 -19.06 -6.65 -0.05
C MET A 182 -19.55 -8.08 -0.26
N TYR A 183 -19.07 -8.78 -1.26
CA TYR A 183 -19.37 -10.18 -1.52
C TYR A 183 -18.86 -11.10 -0.38
N TYR A 184 -17.66 -10.85 0.13
CA TYR A 184 -17.14 -11.59 1.29
C TYR A 184 -18.06 -11.47 2.52
N TYR A 185 -18.55 -10.27 2.79
CA TYR A 185 -19.44 -10.00 3.91
C TYR A 185 -20.90 -10.37 3.63
N GLN A 186 -21.29 -10.51 2.37
CA GLN A 186 -22.68 -10.63 1.91
C GLN A 186 -23.58 -9.55 2.52
N TRP A 187 -23.11 -8.29 2.42
CA TRP A 187 -23.76 -7.13 3.04
C TRP A 187 -23.62 -5.88 2.16
N PRO A 188 -24.62 -4.98 2.15
CA PRO A 188 -25.99 -5.13 2.68
C PRO A 188 -26.87 -5.95 1.73
N ALA A 189 -28.09 -6.30 2.15
CA ALA A 189 -29.07 -6.90 1.23
C ALA A 189 -29.59 -5.89 0.21
N GLN A 190 -29.62 -4.61 0.57
CA GLN A 190 -30.12 -3.50 -0.25
C GLN A 190 -29.27 -2.25 0.01
N GLY A 191 -28.98 -1.49 -1.01
CA GLY A 191 -28.33 -0.19 -0.88
C GLY A 191 -29.27 0.91 -0.41
N SER A 192 -28.75 2.12 -0.22
CA SER A 192 -29.53 3.28 0.20
C SER A 192 -29.15 4.55 -0.58
N GLY A 193 -30.15 5.42 -0.79
CA GLY A 193 -29.97 6.67 -1.52
C GLY A 193 -29.75 6.49 -3.02
N LYS A 194 -29.37 7.56 -3.67
CA LYS A 194 -29.12 7.59 -5.12
C LYS A 194 -27.95 8.49 -5.42
N ASN A 195 -27.34 8.27 -6.58
CA ASN A 195 -26.28 9.13 -7.11
C ASN A 195 -26.45 9.36 -8.60
N GLU A 196 -26.06 10.54 -9.05
CA GLU A 196 -26.03 10.92 -10.44
C GLU A 196 -24.83 11.83 -10.70
N TYR A 197 -24.08 11.58 -11.78
CA TYR A 197 -22.94 12.39 -12.16
C TYR A 197 -22.64 12.27 -13.65
N ARG A 198 -21.77 13.14 -14.15
CA ARG A 198 -21.35 13.12 -15.55
C ARG A 198 -20.06 12.32 -15.73
N VAL A 199 -20.09 11.36 -16.63
CA VAL A 199 -18.89 10.66 -17.12
C VAL A 199 -18.22 11.59 -18.14
N THR A 200 -17.10 12.15 -17.75
CA THR A 200 -16.47 13.27 -18.46
C THR A 200 -16.04 12.91 -19.88
N TYR A 201 -15.40 11.76 -20.07
CA TYR A 201 -14.90 11.34 -21.38
C TYR A 201 -16.03 11.19 -22.42
N TYR A 202 -17.14 10.56 -22.04
CA TYR A 202 -18.27 10.31 -22.94
C TYR A 202 -19.32 11.44 -22.92
N ASN A 203 -19.17 12.39 -22.00
CA ASN A 203 -20.14 13.48 -21.80
C ASN A 203 -21.57 12.96 -21.54
N THR A 204 -21.72 11.81 -20.87
CA THR A 204 -23.00 11.16 -20.57
C THR A 204 -23.30 11.23 -19.08
N MET A 205 -24.59 11.27 -18.72
CA MET A 205 -25.02 11.13 -17.32
C MET A 205 -25.04 9.65 -16.93
N LYS A 206 -24.57 9.35 -15.74
CA LYS A 206 -24.62 8.04 -15.12
C LYS A 206 -25.33 8.16 -13.77
N SER A 207 -26.30 7.30 -13.51
CA SER A 207 -27.07 7.32 -12.26
C SER A 207 -27.45 5.92 -11.81
N ALA A 208 -27.71 5.77 -10.51
CA ALA A 208 -28.32 4.62 -9.91
C ALA A 208 -29.11 5.05 -8.65
N ASP A 209 -30.22 4.38 -8.40
CA ASP A 209 -30.98 4.48 -7.16
C ASP A 209 -30.75 3.18 -6.36
N PHE A 210 -29.83 3.23 -5.42
CA PHE A 210 -29.41 2.05 -4.64
C PHE A 210 -30.52 1.51 -3.74
N SER A 211 -31.54 2.35 -3.44
CA SER A 211 -32.71 1.91 -2.68
C SER A 211 -33.64 0.97 -3.46
N GLN A 212 -33.42 0.84 -4.77
CA GLN A 212 -34.12 -0.10 -5.63
C GLN A 212 -33.29 -1.36 -5.93
N SER A 213 -32.01 -1.38 -5.51
CA SER A 213 -31.09 -2.48 -5.79
C SER A 213 -31.13 -3.50 -4.65
N HIS A 214 -31.42 -4.74 -4.98
CA HIS A 214 -31.30 -5.89 -4.09
C HIS A 214 -30.12 -6.74 -4.53
N TYR A 215 -29.14 -6.94 -3.63
CA TYR A 215 -27.95 -7.70 -3.94
C TYR A 215 -28.18 -9.18 -3.65
N ASP A 216 -28.32 -9.96 -4.70
CA ASP A 216 -28.53 -11.41 -4.63
C ASP A 216 -27.21 -12.15 -4.43
N TRP A 217 -26.73 -12.14 -3.19
CA TRP A 217 -25.46 -12.74 -2.81
C TRP A 217 -25.37 -14.23 -3.13
N ALA A 218 -26.50 -14.94 -3.10
CA ALA A 218 -26.56 -16.38 -3.34
C ALA A 218 -26.33 -16.73 -4.82
N ASN A 219 -26.69 -15.83 -5.73
CA ASN A 219 -26.48 -16.00 -7.16
C ASN A 219 -25.13 -15.44 -7.65
N MET A 220 -24.36 -14.73 -6.81
CA MET A 220 -23.00 -14.31 -7.19
C MET A 220 -22.04 -15.48 -7.06
N LEU A 221 -21.26 -15.77 -8.11
CA LEU A 221 -20.25 -16.83 -8.09
C LEU A 221 -18.90 -16.28 -7.60
N PRO A 222 -18.10 -17.10 -6.89
CA PRO A 222 -16.75 -16.70 -6.51
C PRO A 222 -15.80 -16.58 -7.71
N ASP A 223 -16.09 -17.30 -8.78
CA ASP A 223 -15.25 -17.33 -9.99
C ASP A 223 -16.13 -17.40 -11.22
N TYR A 224 -15.83 -16.60 -12.24
CA TYR A 224 -16.50 -16.56 -13.54
C TYR A 224 -15.55 -16.95 -14.69
N ASN A 225 -14.35 -17.40 -14.36
CA ASN A 225 -13.37 -17.82 -15.35
C ASN A 225 -13.72 -19.17 -15.95
N TYR A 226 -13.33 -19.39 -17.19
CA TYR A 226 -13.43 -20.70 -17.82
C TYR A 226 -12.76 -21.79 -16.94
N PRO A 227 -13.37 -22.95 -16.73
CA PRO A 227 -14.55 -23.51 -17.41
C PRO A 227 -15.91 -23.25 -16.75
N VAL A 228 -16.03 -22.26 -15.85
CA VAL A 228 -17.31 -21.90 -15.21
C VAL A 228 -18.28 -21.37 -16.27
N SER A 229 -19.50 -21.90 -16.28
CA SER A 229 -20.57 -21.43 -17.13
C SER A 229 -21.64 -20.78 -16.24
N ALA A 230 -21.57 -19.45 -16.10
CA ALA A 230 -22.54 -18.70 -15.32
C ALA A 230 -23.88 -18.59 -16.06
N THR A 231 -24.97 -18.60 -15.31
CA THR A 231 -26.29 -18.25 -15.85
C THR A 231 -26.44 -16.73 -15.98
N LYS A 232 -27.42 -16.29 -16.76
CA LYS A 232 -27.69 -14.87 -16.91
C LYS A 232 -28.01 -14.18 -15.57
N GLU A 233 -28.73 -14.85 -14.68
CA GLU A 233 -29.08 -14.36 -13.36
C GLU A 233 -27.83 -14.19 -12.50
N GLN A 234 -26.86 -15.09 -12.61
CA GLN A 234 -25.58 -15.01 -11.88
C GLN A 234 -24.69 -13.86 -12.39
N GLU A 235 -24.67 -13.68 -13.72
CA GLU A 235 -23.98 -12.55 -14.34
C GLU A 235 -24.64 -11.22 -13.97
N ASP A 236 -25.98 -11.13 -14.00
CA ASP A 236 -26.71 -9.93 -13.67
C ASP A 236 -26.55 -9.55 -12.19
N ALA A 237 -26.49 -10.53 -11.28
CA ALA A 237 -26.30 -10.28 -9.87
C ALA A 237 -24.95 -9.56 -9.60
N VAL A 238 -23.87 -10.07 -10.15
CA VAL A 238 -22.53 -9.43 -9.96
C VAL A 238 -22.43 -8.11 -10.72
N ALA A 239 -23.02 -8.01 -11.90
CA ALA A 239 -22.98 -6.80 -12.72
C ALA A 239 -23.75 -5.64 -12.07
N LEU A 240 -24.88 -5.91 -11.40
CA LEU A 240 -25.62 -4.92 -10.61
C LEU A 240 -24.75 -4.35 -9.49
N LEU A 241 -24.13 -5.21 -8.68
CA LEU A 241 -23.25 -4.78 -7.61
C LEU A 241 -22.09 -3.91 -8.14
N MET A 242 -21.43 -4.36 -9.20
CA MET A 242 -20.32 -3.62 -9.82
C MET A 242 -20.76 -2.25 -10.33
N ASN A 243 -21.92 -2.18 -10.99
CA ASN A 243 -22.48 -0.93 -11.46
C ASN A 243 -22.75 0.03 -10.31
N ASP A 244 -23.41 -0.43 -9.27
CA ASP A 244 -23.82 0.40 -8.15
C ASP A 244 -22.61 0.91 -7.35
N VAL A 245 -21.62 0.07 -7.09
CA VAL A 245 -20.37 0.51 -6.46
C VAL A 245 -19.65 1.54 -7.35
N GLY A 246 -19.62 1.34 -8.67
CA GLY A 246 -19.06 2.30 -9.60
C GLY A 246 -19.78 3.64 -9.56
N VAL A 247 -21.11 3.63 -9.57
CA VAL A 247 -21.93 4.87 -9.51
C VAL A 247 -21.79 5.56 -8.16
N ALA A 248 -21.83 4.82 -7.07
CA ALA A 248 -21.67 5.38 -5.72
C ALA A 248 -20.30 6.02 -5.50
N SER A 249 -19.27 5.49 -6.18
CA SER A 249 -17.88 5.98 -6.09
C SER A 249 -17.52 7.01 -7.19
N PHE A 250 -18.46 7.54 -7.94
CA PHE A 250 -18.23 8.52 -9.03
C PHE A 250 -17.21 8.03 -10.07
N MET A 251 -17.30 6.76 -10.46
CA MET A 251 -16.36 6.13 -11.40
C MET A 251 -16.34 6.87 -12.75
N GLN A 252 -15.16 7.28 -13.20
CA GLN A 252 -14.93 7.84 -14.51
C GLN A 252 -14.53 6.73 -15.47
N TYR A 253 -15.19 6.65 -16.60
CA TYR A 253 -15.03 5.61 -17.60
C TYR A 253 -14.39 6.16 -18.86
N THR A 254 -13.48 5.38 -19.45
CA THR A 254 -12.86 5.64 -20.76
C THR A 254 -12.81 4.33 -21.58
N PRO A 255 -12.43 4.36 -22.86
CA PRO A 255 -12.30 3.13 -23.68
C PRO A 255 -11.24 2.15 -23.16
N VAL A 256 -10.24 2.63 -22.42
CA VAL A 256 -9.06 1.85 -22.05
C VAL A 256 -8.93 1.59 -20.56
N LEU A 257 -9.63 2.35 -19.72
CA LEU A 257 -9.61 2.19 -18.27
C LEU A 257 -10.83 2.86 -17.61
N SER A 258 -11.14 2.42 -16.41
CA SER A 258 -12.12 3.05 -15.53
C SER A 258 -11.49 3.29 -14.16
N GLY A 259 -11.70 4.46 -13.57
CA GLY A 259 -11.05 4.83 -12.33
C GLY A 259 -11.79 5.90 -11.54
N THR A 260 -11.55 5.88 -10.25
CA THR A 260 -11.96 6.90 -9.29
C THR A 260 -10.94 6.97 -8.15
N GLN A 261 -11.18 7.78 -7.13
CA GLN A 261 -10.32 7.87 -5.95
C GLN A 261 -10.92 7.04 -4.82
N GLY A 262 -10.10 6.36 -4.03
CA GLY A 262 -10.56 5.53 -2.90
C GLY A 262 -11.35 6.30 -1.86
N ILE A 263 -11.12 7.62 -1.72
CA ILE A 263 -11.92 8.44 -0.81
C ILE A 263 -13.40 8.42 -1.18
N PHE A 264 -13.76 8.37 -2.46
CA PHE A 264 -15.15 8.26 -2.89
C PHE A 264 -15.73 6.86 -2.60
N ALA A 265 -14.90 5.81 -2.72
CA ALA A 265 -15.28 4.47 -2.30
C ALA A 265 -15.53 4.37 -0.79
N ASN A 266 -14.67 5.02 0.02
CA ASN A 266 -14.87 5.12 1.48
C ASN A 266 -16.20 5.80 1.83
N GLN A 267 -16.56 6.88 1.12
CA GLN A 267 -17.84 7.57 1.28
C GLN A 267 -19.03 6.71 0.84
N ALA A 268 -18.90 6.01 -0.30
CA ALA A 268 -19.93 5.14 -0.82
C ALA A 268 -20.27 4.02 0.18
N LEU A 269 -19.26 3.39 0.76
CA LEU A 269 -19.43 2.37 1.79
C LEU A 269 -20.26 2.89 2.98
N GLN A 270 -19.99 4.10 3.45
CA GLN A 270 -20.68 4.71 4.59
C GLN A 270 -22.08 5.20 4.24
N LYS A 271 -22.25 5.83 3.08
CA LYS A 271 -23.50 6.51 2.72
C LYS A 271 -24.53 5.59 2.06
N ASN A 272 -24.04 4.63 1.27
CA ASN A 272 -24.89 3.87 0.38
C ASN A 272 -24.96 2.38 0.72
N PHE A 273 -23.95 1.84 1.40
CA PHE A 273 -23.83 0.39 1.58
C PHE A 273 -23.82 -0.08 3.05
N ASP A 274 -24.12 0.81 3.99
CA ASP A 274 -24.27 0.48 5.41
C ASP A 274 -23.01 -0.14 6.03
N TYR A 275 -21.86 0.51 5.81
CA TYR A 275 -20.59 0.18 6.44
C TYR A 275 -20.11 1.33 7.33
N THR A 276 -19.43 0.99 8.42
CA THR A 276 -18.47 1.89 9.03
C THR A 276 -17.16 1.73 8.29
N ALA A 277 -16.59 2.83 7.80
CA ALA A 277 -15.35 2.79 7.05
C ALA A 277 -14.39 3.91 7.48
N ALA A 278 -13.08 3.64 7.40
CA ALA A 278 -12.03 4.60 7.73
C ALA A 278 -10.92 4.57 6.66
N TYR A 279 -10.54 5.74 6.18
CA TYR A 279 -9.46 5.92 5.23
C TYR A 279 -8.12 6.10 5.94
N VAL A 280 -7.12 5.33 5.55
CA VAL A 280 -5.83 5.25 6.22
C VAL A 280 -4.72 5.37 5.20
N THR A 281 -3.72 6.21 5.46
CA THR A 281 -2.59 6.37 4.54
C THR A 281 -1.28 5.91 5.18
N LYS A 282 -0.48 5.19 4.41
CA LYS A 282 0.85 4.74 4.85
C LYS A 282 1.76 5.93 5.18
N ALA A 283 1.58 7.06 4.49
CA ALA A 283 2.36 8.27 4.71
C ALA A 283 2.16 8.85 6.12
N VAL A 284 0.93 8.79 6.64
CA VAL A 284 0.58 9.32 7.97
C VAL A 284 0.94 8.32 9.07
N GLU A 285 0.57 7.06 8.89
CA GLU A 285 0.79 6.02 9.91
C GLU A 285 2.28 5.61 10.03
N GLY A 286 3.03 5.82 9.00
CA GLY A 286 4.33 5.18 8.82
C GLY A 286 4.20 3.69 8.51
N PRO A 287 5.25 3.11 7.94
CA PRO A 287 5.16 1.75 7.36
C PRO A 287 4.90 0.65 8.39
N THR A 288 5.51 0.76 9.56
CA THR A 288 5.36 -0.25 10.63
C THR A 288 3.94 -0.25 11.19
N ARG A 289 3.42 0.94 11.50
CA ARG A 289 2.07 1.08 12.05
C ARG A 289 1.02 0.70 11.01
N PHE A 290 1.19 1.14 9.77
CA PHE A 290 0.30 0.76 8.66
C PHE A 290 0.20 -0.77 8.52
N ALA A 291 1.34 -1.47 8.49
CA ALA A 291 1.34 -2.93 8.43
C ALA A 291 0.70 -3.60 9.66
N GLN A 292 0.87 -3.02 10.86
CA GLN A 292 0.20 -3.51 12.07
C GLN A 292 -1.32 -3.37 11.98
N ILE A 293 -1.80 -2.25 11.43
CA ILE A 293 -3.22 -2.00 11.22
C ILE A 293 -3.80 -3.04 10.28
N LEU A 294 -3.18 -3.26 9.11
CA LEU A 294 -3.64 -4.26 8.16
C LEU A 294 -3.71 -5.66 8.79
N ARG A 295 -2.66 -6.04 9.55
CA ARG A 295 -2.67 -7.34 10.23
C ARG A 295 -3.79 -7.47 11.26
N GLN A 296 -4.04 -6.42 12.03
CA GLN A 296 -5.10 -6.45 13.03
C GLN A 296 -6.47 -6.62 12.39
N GLU A 297 -6.73 -5.94 11.28
CA GLU A 297 -7.95 -6.11 10.49
C GLU A 297 -8.09 -7.56 10.00
N LEU A 298 -7.03 -8.10 9.40
CA LEU A 298 -7.03 -9.47 8.89
C LEU A 298 -7.22 -10.51 10.01
N LEU A 299 -6.61 -10.30 11.18
CA LEU A 299 -6.84 -11.15 12.37
C LEU A 299 -8.28 -11.09 12.89
N ASN A 300 -8.96 -9.97 12.67
CA ASN A 300 -10.39 -9.82 12.98
C ASN A 300 -11.28 -10.42 11.87
N GLY A 301 -10.73 -11.02 10.83
CA GLY A 301 -11.48 -11.54 9.68
C GLY A 301 -11.98 -10.45 8.75
N CYS A 302 -11.33 -9.28 8.74
CA CYS A 302 -11.73 -8.14 7.93
C CYS A 302 -10.72 -7.94 6.79
N PRO A 303 -11.05 -8.26 5.53
CA PRO A 303 -10.25 -7.92 4.37
C PRO A 303 -10.17 -6.39 4.21
N VAL A 304 -9.06 -5.90 3.68
CA VAL A 304 -8.79 -4.48 3.61
C VAL A 304 -8.59 -4.04 2.15
N TYR A 305 -9.34 -3.04 1.72
CA TYR A 305 -9.08 -2.35 0.45
C TYR A 305 -7.73 -1.63 0.52
N LEU A 306 -6.96 -1.78 -0.54
CA LEU A 306 -5.73 -1.03 -0.76
C LEU A 306 -5.79 -0.33 -2.11
N GLU A 307 -5.15 0.83 -2.19
CA GLU A 307 -4.84 1.47 -3.47
C GLU A 307 -3.43 2.03 -3.45
N GLY A 308 -2.82 2.12 -4.61
CA GLY A 308 -1.50 2.68 -4.78
C GLY A 308 -1.34 3.36 -6.13
N ARG A 309 -0.44 4.34 -6.18
CA ARG A 309 -0.09 5.07 -7.42
C ARG A 309 1.42 5.06 -7.59
N PRO A 310 1.92 4.85 -8.82
CA PRO A 310 3.33 5.03 -9.11
C PRO A 310 3.71 6.52 -9.06
N ALA A 311 5.01 6.79 -9.02
CA ALA A 311 5.52 8.15 -9.13
C ALA A 311 5.12 8.78 -10.48
N GLY A 312 4.79 10.07 -10.47
CA GLY A 312 4.32 10.79 -11.65
C GLY A 312 2.82 10.67 -11.86
N ASN A 313 2.35 10.96 -13.08
CA ASN A 313 0.93 10.98 -13.43
C ASN A 313 0.41 9.63 -13.96
N ALA A 314 1.09 8.52 -13.69
CA ALA A 314 0.63 7.21 -14.12
C ALA A 314 -0.61 6.77 -13.33
N SER A 315 -1.46 5.98 -13.98
CA SER A 315 -2.67 5.43 -13.36
C SER A 315 -2.31 4.54 -12.18
N GLY A 316 -3.05 4.70 -11.06
CA GLY A 316 -2.97 3.82 -9.91
C GLY A 316 -3.72 2.51 -10.12
N HIS A 317 -3.73 1.69 -9.09
CA HIS A 317 -4.54 0.49 -9.01
C HIS A 317 -5.12 0.33 -7.62
N ALA A 318 -6.30 -0.29 -7.54
CA ALA A 318 -6.96 -0.66 -6.30
C ALA A 318 -7.12 -2.19 -6.23
N TRP A 319 -6.93 -2.77 -5.04
CA TRP A 319 -7.00 -4.20 -4.80
C TRP A 319 -7.40 -4.50 -3.35
N VAL A 320 -7.49 -5.77 -2.99
CA VAL A 320 -7.78 -6.17 -1.61
C VAL A 320 -6.57 -6.93 -1.04
N THR A 321 -6.19 -6.63 0.21
CA THR A 321 -5.37 -7.53 1.00
C THR A 321 -6.26 -8.31 1.95
N ASP A 322 -6.11 -9.62 1.96
CA ASP A 322 -7.05 -10.53 2.61
C ASP A 322 -6.39 -11.67 3.38
N GLY A 323 -5.07 -11.63 3.55
CA GLY A 323 -4.31 -12.59 4.32
C GLY A 323 -2.87 -12.17 4.56
N PHE A 324 -2.13 -12.88 5.41
CA PHE A 324 -0.70 -12.72 5.57
C PHE A 324 -0.04 -13.99 6.13
N ASP A 325 1.24 -14.18 5.78
CA ASP A 325 2.04 -15.33 6.20
C ASP A 325 2.93 -15.05 7.43
N GLU A 326 3.64 -16.07 7.89
CA GLU A 326 4.59 -15.98 9.00
C GLU A 326 5.81 -15.08 8.71
N ASN A 327 6.13 -14.84 7.44
CA ASN A 327 7.23 -13.99 7.01
C ASN A 327 6.82 -12.52 6.90
N GLY A 328 5.51 -12.24 7.07
CA GLY A 328 4.93 -10.90 7.01
C GLY A 328 4.64 -10.41 5.59
N LEU A 329 4.56 -11.33 4.63
CA LEU A 329 4.04 -11.03 3.31
C LEU A 329 2.51 -11.04 3.37
N PHE A 330 1.89 -10.07 2.70
CA PHE A 330 0.45 -9.93 2.63
C PHE A 330 -0.09 -10.55 1.35
N HIS A 331 -1.15 -11.36 1.47
CA HIS A 331 -1.88 -11.84 0.30
C HIS A 331 -2.67 -10.70 -0.33
N MET A 332 -2.57 -10.58 -1.65
CA MET A 332 -3.22 -9.56 -2.48
C MET A 332 -4.13 -10.22 -3.50
N ASN A 333 -5.37 -9.76 -3.56
CA ASN A 333 -6.30 -10.05 -4.63
C ASN A 333 -6.45 -8.79 -5.49
N PHE A 334 -5.90 -8.82 -6.70
CA PHE A 334 -5.80 -7.62 -7.54
C PHE A 334 -7.07 -7.29 -8.33
N GLY A 335 -8.11 -8.10 -8.24
CA GLY A 335 -9.32 -7.88 -9.04
C GLY A 335 -9.06 -8.01 -10.54
N TRP A 336 -8.27 -9.00 -10.94
CA TRP A 336 -7.83 -9.25 -12.32
C TRP A 336 -7.98 -10.73 -12.68
N ASP A 337 -9.20 -11.26 -12.45
CA ASP A 337 -9.56 -12.67 -12.74
C ASP A 337 -8.63 -13.68 -12.02
N GLY A 338 -8.12 -13.32 -10.84
CA GLY A 338 -7.17 -14.11 -10.07
C GLY A 338 -5.72 -14.04 -10.55
N GLN A 339 -5.45 -13.33 -11.66
CA GLN A 339 -4.10 -13.23 -12.20
C GLN A 339 -3.18 -12.39 -11.31
N GLY A 340 -2.11 -13.01 -10.86
CA GLY A 340 -1.12 -12.36 -9.99
C GLY A 340 -1.52 -12.30 -8.53
N ASP A 341 -2.64 -12.87 -8.13
CA ASP A 341 -3.02 -13.00 -6.73
C ASP A 341 -1.98 -13.85 -6.01
N ALA A 342 -1.36 -13.30 -4.98
CA ALA A 342 -0.20 -13.89 -4.33
C ALA A 342 0.17 -13.15 -3.04
N TYR A 343 1.20 -13.66 -2.35
CA TYR A 343 1.80 -13.00 -1.21
C TYR A 343 2.88 -12.01 -1.64
N TYR A 344 2.80 -10.77 -1.13
CA TYR A 344 3.70 -9.67 -1.49
C TYR A 344 4.20 -8.92 -0.25
N SER A 345 5.45 -8.47 -0.27
CA SER A 345 6.01 -7.62 0.76
C SER A 345 5.50 -6.19 0.65
N LEU A 346 4.86 -5.69 1.69
CA LEU A 346 4.53 -4.26 1.85
C LEU A 346 5.55 -3.50 2.72
N THR A 347 6.34 -4.22 3.54
CA THR A 347 7.26 -3.60 4.51
C THR A 347 8.56 -3.13 3.88
N ASN A 348 9.00 -3.75 2.80
CA ASN A 348 10.19 -3.32 2.06
C ASN A 348 10.01 -1.98 1.33
N LEU A 349 8.79 -1.49 1.29
CA LEU A 349 8.46 -0.13 0.85
C LEU A 349 8.71 0.91 1.96
N SER A 350 9.43 0.52 3.02
CA SER A 350 9.54 1.25 4.28
C SER A 350 10.99 1.58 4.60
N LEU A 351 11.59 2.39 3.77
CA LEU A 351 12.85 3.00 4.15
C LEU A 351 12.53 4.09 5.16
N SER A 352 12.89 3.86 6.45
CA SER A 352 12.76 4.88 7.47
C SER A 352 13.73 6.01 7.16
N GLN A 353 13.22 7.20 6.91
CA GLN A 353 14.05 8.41 6.87
C GLN A 353 14.54 8.70 8.30
N THR A 354 15.78 8.41 8.58
CA THR A 354 16.52 9.01 9.68
C THR A 354 17.57 9.91 9.06
N GLY A 355 17.30 11.21 8.98
CA GLY A 355 18.27 12.20 8.52
C GLY A 355 17.60 13.32 7.74
N SER A 356 17.75 14.54 8.22
CA SER A 356 17.46 15.78 7.54
C SER A 356 18.21 15.83 6.20
N GLU A 357 17.55 16.33 5.17
CA GLU A 357 18.01 16.61 3.83
C GLU A 357 17.89 15.49 2.79
N PHE A 358 16.65 15.24 2.39
CA PHE A 358 16.40 14.71 1.07
C PHE A 358 16.25 15.88 0.06
N GLN A 359 17.35 16.41 -0.40
CA GLN A 359 17.37 17.16 -1.65
C GLN A 359 17.36 16.16 -2.81
N GLY A 360 16.19 15.75 -3.25
CA GLY A 360 16.04 14.95 -4.46
C GLY A 360 14.88 13.98 -4.36
N LYS A 361 13.93 14.15 -5.22
CA LYS A 361 12.73 13.39 -5.54
C LYS A 361 12.25 12.46 -4.42
N PRO A 362 11.14 12.75 -3.75
CA PRO A 362 10.59 11.86 -2.74
C PRO A 362 10.43 10.47 -3.35
N LEU A 363 10.74 9.42 -2.56
CA LEU A 363 10.36 8.05 -2.87
C LEU A 363 8.83 8.01 -2.97
N ALA A 364 8.33 8.34 -4.16
CA ALA A 364 6.93 8.63 -4.40
C ALA A 364 6.01 7.48 -4.02
N PHE A 365 6.56 6.26 -3.97
CA PHE A 365 5.84 5.06 -3.68
C PHE A 365 5.47 4.89 -2.19
N ASN A 366 6.28 5.40 -1.26
CA ASN A 366 5.98 5.28 0.17
C ASN A 366 4.81 6.16 0.62
N ARG A 367 4.48 7.20 -0.15
CA ARG A 367 3.39 8.14 0.16
C ARG A 367 2.05 7.77 -0.48
N ALA A 368 2.05 6.85 -1.45
CA ALA A 368 0.89 6.61 -2.30
C ALA A 368 0.10 5.35 -1.97
N ILE A 369 0.46 4.58 -0.94
CA ILE A 369 -0.36 3.44 -0.51
C ILE A 369 -1.36 3.91 0.54
N MET A 370 -2.62 3.62 0.27
CA MET A 370 -3.76 3.98 1.10
C MET A 370 -4.64 2.76 1.31
N ALA A 371 -5.34 2.71 2.43
CA ALA A 371 -6.24 1.63 2.78
C ALA A 371 -7.61 2.17 3.18
N ILE A 372 -8.65 1.39 2.91
CA ILE A 372 -9.96 1.55 3.52
C ILE A 372 -10.19 0.35 4.42
N LEU A 373 -10.36 0.59 5.71
CA LEU A 373 -10.89 -0.36 6.66
C LEU A 373 -12.41 -0.24 6.58
N ALA A 374 -13.13 -1.33 6.39
CA ALA A 374 -14.57 -1.28 6.23
C ALA A 374 -15.24 -2.47 6.90
N HIS A 375 -16.15 -2.21 7.83
CA HIS A 375 -16.90 -3.21 8.55
C HIS A 375 -18.39 -3.00 8.32
N PRO A 376 -19.13 -4.05 7.94
CA PRO A 376 -20.58 -3.96 7.80
C PRO A 376 -21.24 -3.65 9.15
N ASN A 377 -22.27 -2.79 9.15
CA ASN A 377 -22.99 -2.40 10.37
C ASN A 377 -23.98 -3.48 10.85
N ASN A 378 -23.60 -4.75 10.73
CA ASN A 378 -24.41 -5.91 11.14
C ASN A 378 -24.13 -6.42 12.56
N GLY A 379 -23.27 -5.73 13.30
CA GLY A 379 -22.91 -6.05 14.69
C GLY A 379 -21.95 -7.24 14.87
N LYS A 380 -21.43 -7.83 13.79
CA LYS A 380 -20.54 -9.00 13.86
C LYS A 380 -19.06 -8.66 13.95
N TYR A 381 -18.69 -7.44 13.62
CA TYR A 381 -17.28 -7.02 13.52
C TYR A 381 -16.97 -5.95 14.56
N PRO A 382 -15.72 -5.86 15.03
CA PRO A 382 -15.34 -4.84 16.00
C PRO A 382 -15.49 -3.43 15.44
N ALA A 383 -15.72 -2.46 16.31
CA ALA A 383 -15.74 -1.07 15.90
C ALA A 383 -14.36 -0.66 15.38
N ILE A 384 -14.35 0.15 14.32
CA ILE A 384 -13.11 0.78 13.84
C ILE A 384 -12.78 1.92 14.82
N GLU A 385 -11.94 1.60 15.81
CA GLU A 385 -11.51 2.59 16.81
C GLU A 385 -10.36 3.42 16.25
N ARG A 386 -10.65 4.63 15.78
CA ARG A 386 -9.64 5.60 15.40
C ARG A 386 -10.02 7.01 15.83
N GLY A 387 -9.15 7.62 16.56
CA GLY A 387 -9.40 8.71 17.47
C GLY A 387 -8.88 10.10 17.14
N LEU A 388 -8.35 10.44 15.96
CA LEU A 388 -7.85 11.80 15.72
C LEU A 388 -7.83 12.17 14.25
N LEU A 389 -8.27 13.40 13.94
CA LEU A 389 -7.98 14.08 12.68
C LEU A 389 -6.50 14.50 12.71
N GLU A 390 -5.69 13.89 11.86
CA GLU A 390 -4.33 14.38 11.61
C GLU A 390 -4.25 14.94 10.19
N SER A 391 -3.74 16.13 10.07
CA SER A 391 -3.37 16.72 8.79
C SER A 391 -1.87 17.00 8.80
N SER A 392 -1.25 16.90 7.63
CA SER A 392 0.11 17.41 7.42
C SER A 392 -0.01 18.65 6.52
N PRO A 393 -0.30 19.82 7.08
CA PRO A 393 -0.40 21.02 6.31
C PRO A 393 0.98 21.44 5.80
N GLN A 394 1.05 21.80 4.53
CA GLN A 394 2.18 22.52 3.97
C GLN A 394 1.81 23.99 3.85
N LEU A 395 2.60 24.86 4.46
CA LEU A 395 2.51 26.30 4.26
C LEU A 395 3.31 26.69 3.04
N MET A 396 2.65 27.25 2.04
CA MET A 396 3.30 27.81 0.87
C MET A 396 3.26 29.34 0.97
N PHE A 397 4.42 29.96 0.93
CA PHE A 397 4.53 31.42 0.81
C PHE A 397 4.62 31.79 -0.68
N ASN A 398 4.02 32.90 -1.08
CA ASN A 398 3.99 33.37 -2.47
C ASN A 398 5.38 33.66 -3.08
N GLU A 399 6.47 33.51 -2.34
CA GLU A 399 7.86 33.71 -2.80
C GLU A 399 8.67 32.39 -2.87
N GLY A 400 8.02 31.26 -3.05
CA GLY A 400 8.68 30.01 -3.46
C GLY A 400 9.25 29.12 -2.36
N GLY A 401 8.85 29.31 -1.11
CA GLY A 401 9.23 28.40 -0.01
C GLY A 401 8.05 27.66 0.59
N ALA A 402 8.11 26.35 0.67
CA ALA A 402 7.18 25.56 1.47
C ALA A 402 7.77 25.31 2.86
N VAL A 403 7.02 25.60 3.91
CA VAL A 403 7.42 25.34 5.29
C VAL A 403 6.49 24.30 5.90
N LEU A 404 7.07 23.23 6.44
CA LEU A 404 6.30 22.23 7.18
C LEU A 404 5.95 22.81 8.55
N LEU A 405 4.65 23.00 8.84
CA LEU A 405 4.19 23.57 10.11
C LEU A 405 4.53 22.73 11.35
N LYS A 406 4.81 21.45 11.17
CA LYS A 406 4.95 20.53 12.29
C LYS A 406 6.14 20.85 13.21
N ASP A 407 7.18 21.49 12.68
CA ASP A 407 8.44 21.71 13.38
C ASP A 407 8.83 23.20 13.46
N ALA A 408 7.94 24.12 13.07
CA ALA A 408 8.22 25.55 13.13
C ALA A 408 7.99 26.07 14.57
N GLU A 409 9.06 26.44 15.24
CA GLU A 409 8.98 27.09 16.57
C GLU A 409 8.38 28.50 16.48
N ASP A 410 8.57 29.20 15.38
CA ASP A 410 7.96 30.51 15.12
C ASP A 410 6.85 30.40 14.06
N LYS A 411 5.63 30.57 14.50
CA LYS A 411 4.38 30.47 13.70
C LYS A 411 3.79 31.85 13.41
N SER A 412 4.54 32.91 13.56
CA SER A 412 4.07 34.29 13.33
C SER A 412 4.32 34.72 11.87
N PHE A 413 3.33 35.41 11.30
CA PHE A 413 3.37 35.94 9.93
C PHE A 413 3.15 37.45 9.95
N LEU A 414 3.76 38.19 9.03
CA LEU A 414 3.46 39.57 8.81
C LEU A 414 2.04 39.71 8.21
N ALA A 415 1.26 40.61 8.73
CA ALA A 415 -0.12 40.85 8.30
C ALA A 415 -0.26 41.26 6.82
N SER A 416 0.85 41.65 6.18
CA SER A 416 0.91 42.00 4.75
C SER A 416 1.24 40.82 3.83
N GLN A 417 1.52 39.63 4.37
CA GLN A 417 1.86 38.44 3.57
C GLN A 417 0.61 37.65 3.24
N SER A 418 0.46 37.30 1.97
CA SER A 418 -0.52 36.29 1.55
C SER A 418 -0.01 34.91 1.95
N LEU A 419 -0.80 34.18 2.69
CA LEU A 419 -0.51 32.81 3.10
C LEU A 419 -1.42 31.85 2.34
N THR A 420 -0.82 30.96 1.57
CA THR A 420 -1.51 29.82 0.98
C THR A 420 -1.22 28.59 1.80
N ILE A 421 -2.26 27.93 2.30
CA ILE A 421 -2.16 26.67 3.04
C ILE A 421 -2.67 25.58 2.11
N GLU A 422 -1.76 24.72 1.68
CA GLU A 422 -2.10 23.52 0.93
C GLU A 422 -2.17 22.34 1.89
N MET A 423 -3.35 21.73 2.01
CA MET A 423 -3.56 20.57 2.83
C MET A 423 -3.73 19.34 1.94
N ASN A 424 -2.73 18.46 1.97
CA ASN A 424 -2.72 17.27 1.10
C ASN A 424 -3.76 16.21 1.50
N SER A 425 -4.14 16.13 2.76
CA SER A 425 -5.22 15.26 3.23
C SER A 425 -5.58 15.56 4.70
N PHE A 426 -6.83 15.35 5.03
CA PHE A 426 -7.27 15.12 6.41
C PHE A 426 -7.46 13.63 6.61
N VAL A 427 -6.90 13.08 7.66
CA VAL A 427 -7.10 11.69 8.04
C VAL A 427 -7.86 11.67 9.35
N ASN A 428 -9.08 11.13 9.33
CA ASN A 428 -9.79 10.85 10.55
C ASN A 428 -9.24 9.56 11.17
N LYS A 429 -8.51 9.68 12.27
CA LYS A 429 -8.02 8.58 13.08
C LYS A 429 -8.99 8.18 14.20
N GLY A 430 -10.18 8.76 14.17
CA GLY A 430 -11.17 8.63 15.21
C GLY A 430 -12.48 8.02 14.78
N LYS A 431 -13.42 8.08 15.73
CA LYS A 431 -14.80 7.76 15.43
C LYS A 431 -15.28 8.62 14.26
N PRO A 432 -16.13 8.10 13.37
CA PRO A 432 -16.77 8.90 12.36
C PRO A 432 -17.40 10.14 13.03
N PHE A 433 -17.11 11.33 12.52
CA PHE A 433 -17.79 12.52 12.99
C PHE A 433 -18.50 13.20 11.81
N LYS A 434 -19.58 13.88 12.13
CA LYS A 434 -20.32 14.70 11.18
C LYS A 434 -20.12 16.16 11.55
N GLY A 435 -19.48 16.93 10.68
CA GLY A 435 -19.18 18.34 10.92
C GLY A 435 -18.38 18.95 9.79
N ASP A 436 -18.13 20.24 9.88
CA ASP A 436 -17.30 20.98 8.93
C ASP A 436 -15.85 21.01 9.41
N VAL A 437 -14.92 20.96 8.46
CA VAL A 437 -13.49 21.12 8.71
C VAL A 437 -13.04 22.46 8.14
N GLY A 438 -12.34 23.22 8.95
CA GLY A 438 -11.85 24.55 8.57
C GLY A 438 -10.50 24.84 9.20
N ILE A 439 -9.89 25.93 8.77
CA ILE A 439 -8.67 26.48 9.36
C ILE A 439 -9.03 27.70 10.16
N ALA A 440 -8.71 27.70 11.46
CA ALA A 440 -8.89 28.85 12.32
C ALA A 440 -7.55 29.57 12.51
N VAL A 441 -7.55 30.87 12.26
CA VAL A 441 -6.40 31.75 12.49
C VAL A 441 -6.59 32.47 13.82
N TYR A 442 -5.63 32.33 14.71
CA TYR A 442 -5.62 32.94 16.01
C TYR A 442 -4.54 34.05 16.07
N ASP A 443 -4.82 35.14 16.80
CA ASP A 443 -3.79 36.10 17.14
C ASP A 443 -2.87 35.59 18.27
N ALA A 444 -1.81 36.33 18.54
CA ALA A 444 -0.84 36.00 19.59
C ALA A 444 -1.46 35.94 21.01
N LYS A 445 -2.67 36.44 21.20
CA LYS A 445 -3.44 36.38 22.46
C LYS A 445 -4.40 35.19 22.51
N GLY A 446 -4.41 34.34 21.48
CA GLY A 446 -5.30 33.20 21.39
C GLY A 446 -6.73 33.52 20.97
N THR A 447 -7.00 34.74 20.45
CA THR A 447 -8.31 35.10 19.92
C THR A 447 -8.45 34.66 18.47
N CYS A 448 -9.49 33.88 18.18
CA CYS A 448 -9.80 33.49 16.80
C CYS A 448 -10.17 34.75 15.97
N ARG A 449 -9.41 35.01 14.93
CA ARG A 449 -9.57 36.14 14.03
C ARG A 449 -10.30 35.82 12.76
N GLN A 450 -10.12 34.60 12.28
CA GLN A 450 -10.72 34.14 11.03
C GLN A 450 -10.87 32.61 11.05
N VAL A 451 -11.95 32.15 10.45
CA VAL A 451 -12.12 30.73 10.13
C VAL A 451 -12.31 30.64 8.61
N ALA A 452 -11.39 29.96 7.94
CA ALA A 452 -11.52 29.63 6.52
C ALA A 452 -12.07 28.22 6.41
N TYR A 453 -13.21 28.08 5.76
CA TYR A 453 -13.78 26.80 5.40
C TYR A 453 -13.27 26.43 4.00
N THR A 454 -13.17 25.13 3.73
CA THR A 454 -12.91 24.68 2.38
C THR A 454 -14.14 24.99 1.51
N ASP A 455 -13.97 25.82 0.51
CA ASP A 455 -15.03 26.12 -0.46
C ASP A 455 -15.58 24.83 -1.03
N GLY A 456 -16.80 24.46 -0.67
CA GLY A 456 -17.78 23.58 -1.31
C GLY A 456 -17.35 22.42 -2.22
N HIS A 457 -16.08 22.24 -2.46
CA HIS A 457 -15.53 21.06 -3.09
C HIS A 457 -15.32 20.03 -2.00
N ALA A 458 -16.38 19.29 -1.80
CA ALA A 458 -16.50 18.09 -1.02
C ALA A 458 -15.15 17.54 -0.50
N ILE A 459 -14.70 18.00 0.63
CA ILE A 459 -14.11 17.09 1.58
C ILE A 459 -15.30 16.21 1.95
N GLY A 460 -15.41 15.11 1.26
CA GLY A 460 -16.51 14.20 1.47
C GLY A 460 -16.59 13.83 2.93
N GLY A 461 -17.78 13.71 3.45
CA GLY A 461 -18.07 13.60 4.87
C GLY A 461 -17.07 12.74 5.62
N PHE A 462 -16.49 13.34 6.63
CA PHE A 462 -15.58 12.70 7.58
C PHE A 462 -16.38 11.87 8.58
#